data_5b1b0d8027407a9a4b8d9c3ec72effba
#
_entry.id   5b1b0d8027407a9a4b8d9c3ec72effba
#
_cell.length_a   1.000
_cell.length_b   1.000
_cell.length_c   1.000
_cell.angle_alpha   90.00
_cell.angle_beta   90.00
_cell.angle_gamma   90.00
#
_symmetry.space_group_name_H-M   'P 1'
#
loop_
_entity.id
_entity.type
_entity.pdbx_description
1 polymer ?
#
loop_
_entity_poly.entity_id
_entity_poly.type
_entity_poly.pdbx_seq_one_letter_code
_entity_poly.pdbx_strand_id
1 'polypeptide(L)'
;GMVGSVNRLFSLSDNPFMFHEIPFLPVKAAAKNKGLRFTVDAADVPAMNVWLMPGDTVGSGDYQTFMAQLCATQIRDWLSAGQRGRALLWRGETSRPVQASDITVLVRNRLEAAQVREALQTLGIPSVYLSNRDSVFETLEAQELLWLLQAVLAPERENTLRSALATSMFGLTALDIENLNQDEQAWDALVEEFSEYRQIWRQRGVMPMLRALMTARHIAENLLATRGGERRLTDILHISELLQEAASQLESEHALVRWLAQHIAEPDSNAASQQMRLESDKHLVQIVTIHKSKGLEYPLVWLPFIARFRKQDQAFYHDRETFAAVLDLGQDEASLELAEAERLAEDLRLLYVALTRAVWHCSLGVAPLSSRKSGNSDFHLSALGRLLQAGEAMDAAGLAARLADFCHGDIALQIPGELDLTPWQAPAATIPRLSARELQRRIADDWRVT
;
A
#
# COMPACT_ATOMS: atom_id res chain seq x y z
N GLY A 1 16.49 -6.63 19.54
CA GLY A 1 15.44 -6.61 18.52
C GLY A 1 14.89 -5.21 18.27
N MET A 2 13.82 -5.11 17.47
CA MET A 2 13.25 -3.82 17.01
C MET A 2 12.98 -2.81 18.12
N VAL A 3 12.33 -3.22 19.20
CA VAL A 3 12.02 -2.30 20.32
C VAL A 3 13.29 -1.70 20.91
N GLY A 4 14.32 -2.51 21.12
CA GLY A 4 15.63 -2.04 21.63
C GLY A 4 16.30 -1.05 20.66
N SER A 5 16.21 -1.31 19.36
CA SER A 5 16.77 -0.43 18.33
C SER A 5 16.07 0.93 18.29
N VAL A 6 14.75 0.95 18.36
CA VAL A 6 13.96 2.18 18.43
C VAL A 6 14.25 2.96 19.71
N ASN A 7 14.25 2.28 20.86
CA ASN A 7 14.59 2.91 22.12
C ASN A 7 15.98 3.55 22.08
N ARG A 8 16.97 2.88 21.50
CA ARG A 8 18.33 3.39 21.39
C ARG A 8 18.42 4.65 20.52
N LEU A 9 17.69 4.68 19.40
CA LEU A 9 17.63 5.84 18.52
C LEU A 9 17.02 7.05 19.23
N PHE A 10 15.85 6.88 19.83
CA PHE A 10 15.14 7.99 20.49
C PHE A 10 15.75 8.41 21.82
N SER A 11 16.57 7.56 22.44
CA SER A 11 17.34 7.90 23.63
C SER A 11 18.62 8.71 23.36
N LEU A 12 18.95 8.97 22.07
CA LEU A 12 20.06 9.87 21.70
C LEU A 12 19.78 11.33 22.09
N SER A 13 18.52 11.69 22.30
CA SER A 13 18.09 13.01 22.75
C SER A 13 17.31 12.91 24.05
N ASP A 14 17.52 13.87 24.97
CA ASP A 14 16.73 13.97 26.20
C ASP A 14 15.28 14.37 25.93
N ASN A 15 15.04 15.05 24.81
CA ASN A 15 13.73 15.50 24.36
C ASN A 15 13.54 15.21 22.85
N PRO A 16 13.40 13.92 22.45
CA PRO A 16 13.39 13.52 21.05
C PRO A 16 12.21 14.10 20.26
N PHE A 17 11.08 14.41 20.91
CA PHE A 17 9.91 15.00 20.27
C PHE A 17 9.85 16.53 20.35
N MET A 18 10.91 17.18 20.86
CA MET A 18 11.10 18.62 20.98
C MET A 18 10.13 19.38 21.91
N PHE A 19 8.97 18.83 22.20
CA PHE A 19 8.00 19.43 23.13
C PHE A 19 8.01 18.69 24.46
N HIS A 20 8.13 19.43 25.55
CA HIS A 20 8.18 18.86 26.90
C HIS A 20 6.88 18.13 27.31
N GLU A 21 5.77 18.47 26.68
CA GLU A 21 4.49 17.84 26.91
C GLU A 21 4.41 16.41 26.36
N ILE A 22 5.35 16.01 25.50
CA ILE A 22 5.41 14.68 24.89
C ILE A 22 6.75 14.03 25.26
N PRO A 23 6.89 13.49 26.49
CA PRO A 23 8.09 12.82 26.90
C PRO A 23 8.23 11.46 26.15
N PHE A 24 9.46 11.12 25.81
CA PHE A 24 9.76 9.77 25.33
C PHE A 24 10.00 8.85 26.54
N LEU A 25 9.20 7.79 26.61
CA LEU A 25 9.38 6.72 27.58
C LEU A 25 9.81 5.45 26.83
N PRO A 26 10.99 4.88 27.13
CA PRO A 26 11.42 3.63 26.53
C PRO A 26 10.40 2.51 26.76
N VAL A 27 10.04 1.81 25.70
CA VAL A 27 9.03 0.75 25.72
C VAL A 27 9.71 -0.60 25.93
N LYS A 28 9.05 -1.50 26.66
CA LYS A 28 9.47 -2.90 26.75
C LYS A 28 8.80 -3.73 25.66
N ALA A 29 9.56 -4.66 25.08
CA ALA A 29 9.00 -5.60 24.12
C ALA A 29 7.89 -6.43 24.77
N ALA A 30 6.76 -6.54 24.08
CA ALA A 30 5.69 -7.43 24.51
C ALA A 30 6.17 -8.89 24.56
N ALA A 31 5.60 -9.69 25.47
CA ALA A 31 5.99 -11.09 25.63
C ALA A 31 5.84 -11.89 24.31
N LYS A 32 4.83 -11.57 23.49
CA LYS A 32 4.62 -12.17 22.16
C LYS A 32 5.76 -11.92 21.16
N ASN A 33 6.59 -10.91 21.41
CA ASN A 33 7.69 -10.50 20.52
C ASN A 33 9.07 -10.97 21.03
N LYS A 34 9.10 -11.84 22.05
CA LYS A 34 10.33 -12.49 22.50
C LYS A 34 10.68 -13.66 21.58
N GLY A 35 11.97 -13.85 21.29
CA GLY A 35 12.45 -14.94 20.45
C GLY A 35 12.19 -14.75 18.97
N LEU A 36 11.92 -13.53 18.49
CA LEU A 36 11.80 -13.22 17.08
C LEU A 36 13.19 -13.09 16.44
N ARG A 37 13.41 -13.83 15.35
CA ARG A 37 14.62 -13.77 14.52
C ARG A 37 14.24 -13.75 13.05
N PHE A 38 14.96 -12.99 12.26
CA PHE A 38 14.93 -13.05 10.81
C PHE A 38 16.28 -13.55 10.31
N THR A 39 16.29 -14.61 9.53
CA THR A 39 17.52 -15.19 8.97
C THR A 39 17.46 -15.25 7.46
N VAL A 40 18.60 -14.97 6.84
CA VAL A 40 18.82 -15.17 5.40
C VAL A 40 20.10 -15.98 5.24
N ASP A 41 20.05 -17.06 4.48
CA ASP A 41 21.17 -17.99 4.30
C ASP A 41 21.78 -18.47 5.64
N ALA A 42 20.92 -18.78 6.60
CA ALA A 42 21.25 -19.20 7.97
C ALA A 42 21.96 -18.14 8.83
N ALA A 43 22.16 -16.93 8.33
CA ALA A 43 22.72 -15.81 9.09
C ALA A 43 21.60 -14.93 9.64
N ASP A 44 21.74 -14.47 10.89
CA ASP A 44 20.82 -13.52 11.49
C ASP A 44 20.91 -12.17 10.78
N VAL A 45 19.76 -11.65 10.36
CA VAL A 45 19.63 -10.27 9.87
C VAL A 45 19.40 -9.36 11.08
N PRO A 46 20.14 -8.26 11.21
CA PRO A 46 19.91 -7.29 12.28
C PRO A 46 18.49 -6.79 12.30
N ALA A 47 17.97 -6.41 13.47
CA ALA A 47 16.62 -5.86 13.56
C ALA A 47 16.46 -4.56 12.75
N MET A 48 17.53 -3.79 12.61
CA MET A 48 17.55 -2.57 11.83
C MET A 48 18.79 -2.51 10.93
N ASN A 49 18.58 -2.28 9.64
CA ASN A 49 19.64 -1.95 8.69
C ASN A 49 19.54 -0.49 8.28
N VAL A 50 20.61 0.24 8.44
CA VAL A 50 20.74 1.61 7.92
C VAL A 50 21.57 1.56 6.64
N TRP A 51 20.93 1.86 5.52
CA TRP A 51 21.55 1.88 4.20
C TRP A 51 22.00 3.28 3.86
N LEU A 52 23.30 3.51 3.83
CA LEU A 52 23.90 4.80 3.50
C LEU A 52 24.25 4.84 2.01
N MET A 53 23.60 5.73 1.26
CA MET A 53 23.96 6.02 -0.13
C MET A 53 25.32 6.72 -0.18
N PRO A 54 26.32 6.19 -0.92
CA PRO A 54 27.64 6.81 -1.02
C PRO A 54 27.58 8.11 -1.81
N GLY A 55 28.48 9.03 -1.50
CA GLY A 55 28.64 10.33 -2.15
C GLY A 55 28.98 11.42 -1.14
N ASP A 56 29.49 12.56 -1.62
CA ASP A 56 29.81 13.72 -0.78
C ASP A 56 28.56 14.54 -0.46
N THR A 57 27.74 14.78 -1.47
CA THR A 57 26.42 15.37 -1.37
C THR A 57 25.50 14.67 -2.38
N VAL A 58 24.26 14.45 -1.99
CA VAL A 58 23.28 13.74 -2.81
C VAL A 58 22.04 14.59 -2.96
N GLY A 59 21.61 14.80 -4.21
CA GLY A 59 20.35 15.48 -4.51
C GLY A 59 19.14 14.62 -4.12
N SER A 60 18.04 15.27 -3.75
CA SER A 60 16.81 14.57 -3.32
C SER A 60 16.26 13.62 -4.39
N GLY A 61 16.33 14.01 -5.67
CA GLY A 61 15.88 13.16 -6.78
C GLY A 61 16.73 11.91 -6.94
N ASP A 62 18.05 12.05 -6.89
CA ASP A 62 18.99 10.91 -6.98
C ASP A 62 18.83 9.96 -5.79
N TYR A 63 18.65 10.50 -4.60
CA TYR A 63 18.35 9.74 -3.40
C TYR A 63 17.08 8.90 -3.56
N GLN A 64 16.01 9.51 -4.01
CA GLN A 64 14.72 8.80 -4.20
C GLN A 64 14.84 7.70 -5.25
N THR A 65 15.43 7.97 -6.38
CA THR A 65 15.63 6.98 -7.45
C THR A 65 16.48 5.81 -6.97
N PHE A 66 17.61 6.11 -6.33
CA PHE A 66 18.52 5.09 -5.83
C PHE A 66 17.89 4.24 -4.73
N MET A 67 17.24 4.87 -3.75
CA MET A 67 16.64 4.14 -2.62
C MET A 67 15.42 3.33 -3.03
N ALA A 68 14.63 3.77 -4.00
CA ALA A 68 13.55 2.97 -4.57
C ALA A 68 14.10 1.70 -5.24
N GLN A 69 15.19 1.82 -6.02
CA GLN A 69 15.83 0.69 -6.67
C GLN A 69 16.50 -0.25 -5.65
N LEU A 70 17.20 0.28 -4.65
CA LEU A 70 17.80 -0.52 -3.59
C LEU A 70 16.74 -1.29 -2.82
N CYS A 71 15.66 -0.65 -2.43
CA CYS A 71 14.52 -1.26 -1.77
C CYS A 71 13.96 -2.42 -2.62
N ALA A 72 13.75 -2.20 -3.91
CA ALA A 72 13.24 -3.23 -4.81
C ALA A 72 14.21 -4.41 -4.95
N THR A 73 15.52 -4.17 -5.04
CA THR A 73 16.52 -5.25 -5.11
C THR A 73 16.59 -6.07 -3.84
N GLN A 74 16.50 -5.44 -2.68
CA GLN A 74 16.44 -6.13 -1.39
C GLN A 74 15.19 -6.99 -1.24
N ILE A 75 14.04 -6.46 -1.64
CA ILE A 75 12.78 -7.20 -1.63
C ILE A 75 12.87 -8.41 -2.58
N ARG A 76 13.42 -8.23 -3.78
CA ARG A 76 13.69 -9.34 -4.71
C ARG A 76 14.52 -10.43 -4.05
N ASP A 77 15.61 -10.06 -3.38
CA ASP A 77 16.51 -11.01 -2.75
C ASP A 77 15.81 -11.78 -1.60
N TRP A 78 15.03 -11.12 -0.80
CA TRP A 78 14.24 -11.77 0.24
C TRP A 78 13.17 -12.71 -0.32
N LEU A 79 12.49 -12.32 -1.39
CA LEU A 79 11.50 -13.18 -2.05
C LEU A 79 12.16 -14.39 -2.67
N SER A 80 13.30 -14.22 -3.36
CA SER A 80 14.03 -15.31 -3.97
C SER A 80 14.59 -16.30 -2.93
N ALA A 81 15.12 -15.78 -1.82
CA ALA A 81 15.60 -16.60 -0.71
C ALA A 81 14.44 -17.28 0.03
N GLY A 82 13.29 -16.59 0.18
CA GLY A 82 12.09 -17.17 0.79
C GLY A 82 11.53 -18.35 -0.01
N GLN A 83 11.48 -18.23 -1.34
CA GLN A 83 11.06 -19.32 -2.24
C GLN A 83 11.90 -20.58 -2.10
N ARG A 84 13.20 -20.42 -1.79
CA ARG A 84 14.15 -21.51 -1.60
C ARG A 84 14.27 -21.96 -0.15
N GLY A 85 13.42 -21.44 0.75
CA GLY A 85 13.49 -21.75 2.18
C GLY A 85 14.70 -21.19 2.90
N ARG A 86 15.39 -20.18 2.32
CA ARG A 86 16.62 -19.60 2.87
C ARG A 86 16.39 -18.27 3.60
N ALA A 87 15.28 -17.58 3.38
CA ALA A 87 14.84 -16.43 4.15
C ALA A 87 13.69 -16.86 5.07
N LEU A 88 13.92 -16.83 6.38
CA LEU A 88 13.02 -17.41 7.38
C LEU A 88 12.68 -16.40 8.49
N LEU A 89 11.41 -16.34 8.84
CA LEU A 89 10.91 -15.64 10.00
C LEU A 89 10.70 -16.62 11.14
N TRP A 90 11.42 -16.43 12.24
CA TRP A 90 11.42 -17.29 13.40
C TRP A 90 10.59 -16.72 14.53
N ARG A 91 9.87 -17.59 15.20
CA ARG A 91 9.21 -17.29 16.49
C ARG A 91 9.52 -18.44 17.45
N GLY A 92 10.48 -18.19 18.35
CA GLY A 92 11.08 -19.26 19.14
C GLY A 92 11.76 -20.29 18.23
N GLU A 93 11.37 -21.55 18.33
CA GLU A 93 11.93 -22.65 17.52
C GLU A 93 11.19 -22.91 16.20
N THR A 94 10.06 -22.24 15.98
CA THR A 94 9.29 -22.38 14.74
C THR A 94 9.67 -21.31 13.72
N SER A 95 9.73 -21.69 12.45
CA SER A 95 10.02 -20.76 11.36
C SER A 95 9.11 -20.98 10.18
N ARG A 96 8.99 -19.95 9.36
CA ARG A 96 8.34 -20.02 8.06
C ARG A 96 9.09 -19.18 7.03
N PRO A 97 9.01 -19.54 5.74
CA PRO A 97 9.62 -18.74 4.67
C PRO A 97 8.98 -17.36 4.56
N VAL A 98 9.79 -16.38 4.17
CA VAL A 98 9.33 -15.04 3.82
C VAL A 98 8.48 -15.09 2.55
N GLN A 99 7.34 -14.41 2.59
CA GLN A 99 6.42 -14.24 1.48
C GLN A 99 6.26 -12.75 1.16
N ALA A 100 5.71 -12.43 -0.02
CA ALA A 100 5.50 -11.05 -0.44
C ALA A 100 4.62 -10.25 0.55
N SER A 101 3.59 -10.87 1.11
CA SER A 101 2.71 -10.27 2.11
C SER A 101 3.38 -9.92 3.45
N ASP A 102 4.58 -10.45 3.70
CA ASP A 102 5.37 -10.09 4.89
C ASP A 102 6.09 -8.75 4.73
N ILE A 103 6.22 -8.25 3.51
CA ILE A 103 7.05 -7.10 3.15
C ILE A 103 6.16 -5.89 2.91
N THR A 104 6.43 -4.83 3.66
CA THR A 104 5.71 -3.55 3.54
C THR A 104 6.70 -2.42 3.38
N VAL A 105 6.45 -1.57 2.39
CA VAL A 105 7.19 -0.33 2.18
C VAL A 105 6.34 0.82 2.70
N LEU A 106 6.86 1.57 3.66
CA LEU A 106 6.18 2.74 4.21
C LEU A 106 6.69 4.01 3.54
N VAL A 107 5.76 4.83 3.11
CA VAL A 107 5.99 6.07 2.38
C VAL A 107 5.16 7.20 2.99
N ARG A 108 5.46 8.45 2.61
CA ARG A 108 4.73 9.62 3.12
C ARG A 108 3.49 9.96 2.31
N ASN A 109 3.53 9.72 1.00
CA ASN A 109 2.49 10.17 0.09
C ASN A 109 2.40 9.27 -1.16
N ARG A 110 1.43 9.58 -2.00
CA ARG A 110 1.14 8.84 -3.22
C ARG A 110 2.28 8.93 -4.26
N LEU A 111 3.01 10.03 -4.32
CA LEU A 111 4.14 10.17 -5.25
C LEU A 111 5.30 9.25 -4.88
N GLU A 112 5.62 9.17 -3.61
CA GLU A 112 6.63 8.22 -3.10
C GLU A 112 6.17 6.76 -3.33
N ALA A 113 4.89 6.47 -3.12
CA ALA A 113 4.33 5.16 -3.42
C ALA A 113 4.47 4.78 -4.90
N ALA A 114 4.24 5.73 -5.81
CA ALA A 114 4.40 5.50 -7.24
C ALA A 114 5.85 5.19 -7.62
N GLN A 115 6.83 5.88 -7.02
CA GLN A 115 8.26 5.62 -7.23
C GLN A 115 8.66 4.21 -6.79
N VAL A 116 8.22 3.77 -5.62
CA VAL A 116 8.47 2.40 -5.13
C VAL A 116 7.80 1.37 -6.02
N ARG A 117 6.55 1.61 -6.40
CA ARG A 117 5.81 0.72 -7.28
C ARG A 117 6.48 0.55 -8.63
N GLU A 118 6.97 1.63 -9.23
CA GLU A 118 7.71 1.60 -10.50
C GLU A 118 9.00 0.78 -10.37
N ALA A 119 9.78 0.99 -9.31
CA ALA A 119 11.00 0.22 -9.06
C ALA A 119 10.73 -1.28 -8.88
N LEU A 120 9.70 -1.64 -8.11
CA LEU A 120 9.28 -3.03 -7.96
C LEU A 120 8.80 -3.63 -9.28
N GLN A 121 8.04 -2.87 -10.05
CA GLN A 121 7.51 -3.28 -11.35
C GLN A 121 8.63 -3.56 -12.36
N THR A 122 9.68 -2.74 -12.37
CA THR A 122 10.86 -2.94 -13.22
C THR A 122 11.53 -4.28 -12.93
N LEU A 123 11.53 -4.75 -11.70
CA LEU A 123 12.03 -6.06 -11.32
C LEU A 123 10.98 -7.18 -11.41
N GLY A 124 9.80 -6.91 -11.92
CA GLY A 124 8.72 -7.89 -12.06
C GLY A 124 8.07 -8.31 -10.74
N ILE A 125 8.23 -7.53 -9.67
CA ILE A 125 7.65 -7.81 -8.36
C ILE A 125 6.28 -7.15 -8.26
N PRO A 126 5.19 -7.94 -8.11
CA PRO A 126 3.86 -7.39 -7.95
C PRO A 126 3.69 -6.72 -6.60
N SER A 127 3.09 -5.53 -6.62
CA SER A 127 2.85 -4.73 -5.43
C SER A 127 1.48 -4.09 -5.47
N VAL A 128 1.01 -3.67 -4.31
CA VAL A 128 -0.24 -2.93 -4.16
C VAL A 128 0.00 -1.72 -3.27
N TYR A 129 -0.49 -0.56 -3.72
CA TYR A 129 -0.58 0.63 -2.88
C TYR A 129 -1.89 0.60 -2.12
N LEU A 130 -1.79 0.36 -0.84
CA LEU A 130 -2.93 0.24 0.05
C LEU A 130 -2.87 1.25 1.16
N SER A 131 -4.04 1.73 1.46
CA SER A 131 -4.30 2.35 2.74
C SER A 131 -5.39 1.57 3.45
N ASN A 132 -5.19 1.27 4.72
CA ASN A 132 -6.20 0.61 5.55
C ASN A 132 -7.47 1.44 5.76
N ARG A 133 -7.47 2.68 5.30
CA ARG A 133 -8.61 3.60 5.36
C ARG A 133 -9.11 4.04 4.00
N ASP A 134 -8.60 3.48 2.91
CA ASP A 134 -9.15 3.77 1.60
C ASP A 134 -10.52 3.11 1.48
N SER A 135 -11.49 3.88 1.02
CA SER A 135 -12.81 3.37 0.75
C SER A 135 -12.80 2.53 -0.52
N VAL A 136 -13.54 1.42 -0.53
CA VAL A 136 -13.74 0.60 -1.72
C VAL A 136 -14.43 1.38 -2.85
N PHE A 137 -15.14 2.45 -2.52
CA PHE A 137 -15.78 3.35 -3.50
C PHE A 137 -14.79 4.27 -4.24
N GLU A 138 -13.53 4.37 -3.77
CA GLU A 138 -12.46 5.11 -4.46
C GLU A 138 -11.78 4.29 -5.56
N THR A 139 -12.16 3.04 -5.72
CA THR A 139 -11.57 2.12 -6.70
C THR A 139 -12.15 2.33 -8.11
N LEU A 140 -11.38 1.91 -9.13
CA LEU A 140 -11.88 1.85 -10.50
C LEU A 140 -13.06 0.89 -10.62
N GLU A 141 -13.04 -0.20 -9.86
CA GLU A 141 -14.08 -1.21 -9.83
C GLU A 141 -15.44 -0.64 -9.41
N ALA A 142 -15.46 0.32 -8.51
CA ALA A 142 -16.70 1.03 -8.13
C ALA A 142 -17.27 1.81 -9.31
N GLN A 143 -16.43 2.52 -10.04
CA GLN A 143 -16.83 3.26 -11.24
C GLN A 143 -17.30 2.32 -12.36
N GLU A 144 -16.59 1.23 -12.58
CA GLU A 144 -16.98 0.22 -13.57
C GLU A 144 -18.33 -0.43 -13.22
N LEU A 145 -18.58 -0.75 -11.94
CA LEU A 145 -19.88 -1.24 -11.49
C LEU A 145 -20.99 -0.22 -11.67
N LEU A 146 -20.72 1.05 -11.45
CA LEU A 146 -21.68 2.12 -11.71
C LEU A 146 -22.11 2.13 -13.19
N TRP A 147 -21.15 2.08 -14.10
CA TRP A 147 -21.45 2.00 -15.54
C TRP A 147 -22.24 0.75 -15.90
N LEU A 148 -21.88 -0.38 -15.31
CA LEU A 148 -22.60 -1.64 -15.51
C LEU A 148 -24.06 -1.55 -15.05
N LEU A 149 -24.31 -1.04 -13.87
CA LEU A 149 -25.68 -0.88 -13.34
C LEU A 149 -26.51 0.10 -14.17
N GLN A 150 -25.90 1.18 -14.65
CA GLN A 150 -26.53 2.13 -15.56
C GLN A 150 -26.90 1.47 -16.88
N ALA A 151 -26.03 0.62 -17.44
CA ALA A 151 -26.28 -0.12 -18.66
C ALA A 151 -27.41 -1.13 -18.51
N VAL A 152 -27.48 -1.82 -17.36
CA VAL A 152 -28.59 -2.76 -17.07
C VAL A 152 -29.92 -2.03 -16.95
N LEU A 153 -29.95 -0.84 -16.35
CA LEU A 153 -31.18 -0.05 -16.24
C LEU A 153 -31.69 0.53 -17.55
N ALA A 154 -30.79 0.88 -18.45
CA ALA A 154 -31.12 1.51 -19.73
C ALA A 154 -30.26 0.93 -20.85
N PRO A 155 -30.47 -0.36 -21.22
CA PRO A 155 -29.68 -1.03 -22.25
C PRO A 155 -29.90 -0.44 -23.66
N GLU A 156 -31.01 0.25 -23.89
CA GLU A 156 -31.31 1.00 -25.08
C GLU A 156 -30.45 2.24 -25.30
N ARG A 157 -29.76 2.71 -24.25
CA ARG A 157 -28.81 3.81 -24.36
C ARG A 157 -27.44 3.29 -24.80
N GLU A 158 -27.16 3.45 -26.09
CA GLU A 158 -25.96 2.91 -26.73
C GLU A 158 -24.65 3.28 -26.03
N ASN A 159 -24.47 4.56 -25.70
CA ASN A 159 -23.26 5.04 -25.05
C ASN A 159 -23.06 4.42 -23.64
N THR A 160 -24.14 4.24 -22.89
CA THR A 160 -24.09 3.64 -21.56
C THR A 160 -23.70 2.17 -21.65
N LEU A 161 -24.29 1.44 -22.58
CA LEU A 161 -23.97 0.03 -22.81
C LEU A 161 -22.52 -0.15 -23.29
N ARG A 162 -22.04 0.69 -24.21
CA ARG A 162 -20.63 0.68 -24.65
C ARG A 162 -19.66 0.94 -23.51
N SER A 163 -19.96 1.89 -22.63
CA SER A 163 -19.13 2.17 -21.47
C SER A 163 -18.99 0.97 -20.55
N ALA A 164 -20.08 0.24 -20.33
CA ALA A 164 -20.05 -1.00 -19.53
C ALA A 164 -19.21 -2.10 -20.20
N LEU A 165 -19.38 -2.30 -21.51
CA LEU A 165 -18.66 -3.30 -22.29
C LEU A 165 -17.16 -3.02 -22.38
N ALA A 166 -16.76 -1.75 -22.35
CA ALA A 166 -15.36 -1.32 -22.40
C ALA A 166 -14.61 -1.55 -21.08
N THR A 167 -15.32 -1.91 -20.02
CA THR A 167 -14.69 -2.23 -18.73
C THR A 167 -13.91 -3.54 -18.83
N SER A 168 -12.91 -3.68 -17.97
CA SER A 168 -12.11 -4.91 -17.89
C SER A 168 -12.90 -6.14 -17.45
N MET A 169 -14.08 -5.96 -16.87
CA MET A 169 -14.96 -7.05 -16.46
C MET A 169 -15.39 -7.93 -17.63
N PHE A 170 -15.60 -7.36 -18.81
CA PHE A 170 -16.07 -8.11 -19.98
C PHE A 170 -14.95 -8.77 -20.77
N GLY A 171 -13.69 -8.38 -20.58
CA GLY A 171 -12.56 -8.94 -21.30
C GLY A 171 -12.57 -8.70 -22.81
N LEU A 172 -13.32 -7.69 -23.28
CA LEU A 172 -13.43 -7.34 -24.71
C LEU A 172 -12.29 -6.42 -25.11
N THR A 173 -11.78 -6.64 -26.32
CA THR A 173 -10.83 -5.73 -26.96
C THR A 173 -11.56 -4.58 -27.66
N ALA A 174 -10.82 -3.53 -28.02
CA ALA A 174 -11.38 -2.43 -28.82
C ALA A 174 -11.96 -2.94 -30.17
N LEU A 175 -11.30 -3.94 -30.77
CA LEU A 175 -11.76 -4.56 -32.01
C LEU A 175 -13.09 -5.33 -31.82
N ASP A 176 -13.22 -6.04 -30.68
CA ASP A 176 -14.48 -6.74 -30.37
C ASP A 176 -15.63 -5.77 -30.23
N ILE A 177 -15.41 -4.62 -29.58
CA ILE A 177 -16.43 -3.57 -29.43
C ILE A 177 -16.74 -2.93 -30.79
N GLU A 178 -15.74 -2.69 -31.63
CA GLU A 178 -15.96 -2.16 -32.99
C GLU A 178 -16.76 -3.12 -33.83
N ASN A 179 -16.47 -4.42 -33.81
CA ASN A 179 -17.22 -5.44 -34.52
C ASN A 179 -18.68 -5.50 -34.04
N LEU A 180 -18.94 -5.36 -32.75
CA LEU A 180 -20.30 -5.27 -32.21
C LEU A 180 -21.04 -4.03 -32.73
N ASN A 181 -20.34 -2.90 -32.86
CA ASN A 181 -20.93 -1.67 -33.39
C ASN A 181 -21.33 -1.77 -34.89
N GLN A 182 -20.68 -2.66 -35.64
CA GLN A 182 -20.96 -2.88 -37.06
C GLN A 182 -21.96 -4.00 -37.31
N ASP A 183 -22.29 -4.80 -36.31
CA ASP A 183 -23.25 -5.91 -36.40
C ASP A 183 -24.53 -5.57 -35.62
N GLU A 184 -25.54 -5.11 -36.33
CA GLU A 184 -26.83 -4.70 -35.78
C GLU A 184 -27.54 -5.84 -35.04
N GLN A 185 -27.46 -7.07 -35.57
CA GLN A 185 -28.08 -8.24 -34.92
C GLN A 185 -27.38 -8.61 -33.61
N ALA A 186 -26.05 -8.56 -33.58
CA ALA A 186 -25.29 -8.81 -32.39
C ALA A 186 -25.54 -7.74 -31.30
N TRP A 187 -25.69 -6.50 -31.74
CA TRP A 187 -26.04 -5.39 -30.84
C TRP A 187 -27.45 -5.54 -30.26
N ASP A 188 -28.43 -5.87 -31.07
CA ASP A 188 -29.80 -6.10 -30.61
C ASP A 188 -29.89 -7.28 -29.62
N ALA A 189 -29.15 -8.36 -29.89
CA ALA A 189 -29.07 -9.50 -28.98
C ALA A 189 -28.45 -9.12 -27.62
N LEU A 190 -27.47 -8.21 -27.65
CA LEU A 190 -26.83 -7.68 -26.44
C LEU A 190 -27.78 -6.81 -25.62
N VAL A 191 -28.57 -5.94 -26.30
CA VAL A 191 -29.59 -5.11 -25.65
C VAL A 191 -30.65 -5.99 -25.00
N GLU A 192 -31.07 -7.08 -25.68
CA GLU A 192 -32.01 -8.05 -25.14
C GLU A 192 -31.46 -8.76 -23.93
N GLU A 193 -30.21 -9.22 -23.98
CA GLU A 193 -29.52 -9.83 -22.83
C GLU A 193 -29.52 -8.91 -21.62
N PHE A 194 -29.13 -7.64 -21.78
CA PHE A 194 -29.13 -6.69 -20.67
C PHE A 194 -30.54 -6.34 -20.20
N SER A 195 -31.54 -6.41 -21.05
CA SER A 195 -32.95 -6.28 -20.67
C SER A 195 -33.39 -7.45 -19.78
N GLU A 196 -32.88 -8.65 -20.04
CA GLU A 196 -33.12 -9.82 -19.17
C GLU A 196 -32.48 -9.61 -17.78
N TYR A 197 -31.24 -9.08 -17.71
CA TYR A 197 -30.60 -8.74 -16.42
C TYR A 197 -31.42 -7.68 -15.66
N ARG A 198 -31.93 -6.66 -16.34
CA ARG A 198 -32.86 -5.69 -15.74
C ARG A 198 -34.10 -6.35 -15.15
N GLN A 199 -34.69 -7.33 -15.86
CA GLN A 199 -35.81 -8.08 -15.38
C GLN A 199 -35.48 -8.89 -14.11
N ILE A 200 -34.34 -9.58 -14.09
CA ILE A 200 -33.87 -10.31 -12.91
C ILE A 200 -33.71 -9.35 -11.71
N TRP A 201 -33.11 -8.18 -11.95
CA TRP A 201 -32.93 -7.17 -10.90
C TRP A 201 -34.28 -6.75 -10.30
N ARG A 202 -35.25 -6.43 -11.15
CA ARG A 202 -36.59 -6.01 -10.71
C ARG A 202 -37.34 -7.09 -9.94
N GLN A 203 -37.20 -8.34 -10.35
CA GLN A 203 -37.93 -9.45 -9.75
C GLN A 203 -37.23 -10.07 -8.53
N ARG A 204 -35.92 -10.13 -8.56
CA ARG A 204 -35.13 -10.91 -7.57
C ARG A 204 -34.12 -10.09 -6.81
N GLY A 205 -33.84 -8.83 -7.18
CA GLY A 205 -32.89 -7.96 -6.55
C GLY A 205 -31.53 -7.88 -7.27
N VAL A 206 -30.68 -6.95 -6.79
CA VAL A 206 -29.39 -6.62 -7.41
C VAL A 206 -28.38 -7.77 -7.35
N MET A 207 -28.31 -8.50 -6.23
CA MET A 207 -27.32 -9.58 -6.07
C MET A 207 -27.57 -10.76 -7.00
N PRO A 208 -28.81 -11.30 -7.13
CA PRO A 208 -29.11 -12.33 -8.12
C PRO A 208 -28.83 -11.89 -9.56
N MET A 209 -29.12 -10.64 -9.89
CA MET A 209 -28.80 -10.08 -11.21
C MET A 209 -27.30 -10.05 -11.45
N LEU A 210 -26.49 -9.51 -10.51
CA LEU A 210 -25.05 -9.46 -10.64
C LEU A 210 -24.43 -10.85 -10.78
N ARG A 211 -24.91 -11.82 -10.00
CA ARG A 211 -24.46 -13.22 -10.11
C ARG A 211 -24.76 -13.82 -11.48
N ALA A 212 -25.95 -13.61 -12.01
CA ALA A 212 -26.32 -14.08 -13.32
C ALA A 212 -25.44 -13.49 -14.41
N LEU A 213 -25.20 -12.17 -14.38
CA LEU A 213 -24.36 -11.45 -15.32
C LEU A 213 -22.90 -11.89 -15.20
N MET A 214 -22.35 -11.97 -13.98
CA MET A 214 -20.98 -12.39 -13.74
C MET A 214 -20.70 -13.80 -14.25
N THR A 215 -21.64 -14.71 -14.08
CA THR A 215 -21.54 -16.10 -14.59
C THR A 215 -21.63 -16.15 -16.11
N ALA A 216 -22.63 -15.49 -16.68
CA ALA A 216 -22.85 -15.49 -18.14
C ALA A 216 -21.69 -14.86 -18.92
N ARG A 217 -21.06 -13.85 -18.37
CA ARG A 217 -19.97 -13.09 -19.02
C ARG A 217 -18.58 -13.43 -18.50
N HIS A 218 -18.45 -14.48 -17.69
CA HIS A 218 -17.15 -14.95 -17.15
C HIS A 218 -16.32 -13.82 -16.50
N ILE A 219 -16.98 -12.95 -15.75
CA ILE A 219 -16.34 -11.74 -15.19
C ILE A 219 -15.23 -12.09 -14.23
N ALA A 220 -15.42 -13.11 -13.37
CA ALA A 220 -14.39 -13.55 -12.44
C ALA A 220 -13.12 -14.02 -13.19
N GLU A 221 -13.29 -14.85 -14.22
CA GLU A 221 -12.21 -15.36 -15.05
C GLU A 221 -11.50 -14.24 -15.82
N ASN A 222 -12.26 -13.30 -16.36
CA ASN A 222 -11.73 -12.15 -17.09
C ASN A 222 -10.86 -11.28 -16.19
N LEU A 223 -11.32 -11.00 -14.97
CA LEU A 223 -10.57 -10.21 -14.00
C LEU A 223 -9.32 -10.94 -13.52
N LEU A 224 -9.43 -12.23 -13.19
CA LEU A 224 -8.29 -13.03 -12.72
C LEU A 224 -7.20 -13.17 -13.78
N ALA A 225 -7.53 -13.06 -15.05
CA ALA A 225 -6.57 -13.02 -16.14
C ALA A 225 -5.79 -11.68 -16.23
N THR A 226 -6.26 -10.64 -15.55
CA THR A 226 -5.60 -9.33 -15.52
C THR A 226 -4.61 -9.22 -14.37
N ARG A 227 -3.67 -8.30 -14.48
CA ARG A 227 -2.73 -7.99 -13.39
C ARG A 227 -3.50 -7.41 -12.19
N GLY A 228 -3.29 -7.98 -11.00
CA GLY A 228 -4.02 -7.61 -9.79
C GLY A 228 -5.49 -8.04 -9.79
N GLY A 229 -5.86 -9.00 -10.63
CA GLY A 229 -7.24 -9.43 -10.85
C GLY A 229 -7.91 -9.99 -9.61
N GLU A 230 -7.17 -10.68 -8.76
CA GLU A 230 -7.66 -11.20 -7.47
C GLU A 230 -8.18 -10.06 -6.56
N ARG A 231 -7.42 -8.98 -6.50
CA ARG A 231 -7.81 -7.77 -5.78
C ARG A 231 -9.04 -7.12 -6.37
N ARG A 232 -9.07 -6.96 -7.68
CA ARG A 232 -10.17 -6.35 -8.42
C ARG A 232 -11.47 -7.13 -8.23
N LEU A 233 -11.40 -8.46 -8.30
CA LEU A 233 -12.53 -9.32 -8.03
C LEU A 233 -13.04 -9.18 -6.59
N THR A 234 -12.14 -9.12 -5.61
CA THR A 234 -12.49 -8.90 -4.19
C THR A 234 -13.22 -7.57 -4.01
N ASP A 235 -12.74 -6.49 -4.63
CA ASP A 235 -13.36 -5.17 -4.55
C ASP A 235 -14.76 -5.17 -5.18
N ILE A 236 -14.95 -5.81 -6.34
CA ILE A 236 -16.27 -5.94 -6.97
C ILE A 236 -17.24 -6.72 -6.10
N LEU A 237 -16.81 -7.83 -5.51
CA LEU A 237 -17.66 -8.64 -4.62
C LEU A 237 -18.03 -7.85 -3.36
N HIS A 238 -17.08 -7.11 -2.79
CA HIS A 238 -17.32 -6.25 -1.62
C HIS A 238 -18.35 -5.15 -1.94
N ILE A 239 -18.19 -4.43 -3.05
CA ILE A 239 -19.15 -3.40 -3.46
C ILE A 239 -20.53 -4.04 -3.72
N SER A 240 -20.57 -5.23 -4.31
CA SER A 240 -21.83 -5.96 -4.57
C SER A 240 -22.57 -6.28 -3.27
N GLU A 241 -21.87 -6.66 -2.20
CA GLU A 241 -22.45 -6.87 -0.86
C GLU A 241 -23.00 -5.57 -0.28
N LEU A 242 -22.26 -4.45 -0.41
CA LEU A 242 -22.72 -3.14 0.06
C LEU A 242 -23.94 -2.65 -0.73
N LEU A 243 -24.00 -2.93 -2.03
CA LEU A 243 -25.18 -2.66 -2.85
C LEU A 243 -26.40 -3.47 -2.39
N GLN A 244 -26.21 -4.74 -2.05
CA GLN A 244 -27.30 -5.59 -1.54
C GLN A 244 -27.82 -5.06 -0.20
N GLU A 245 -26.93 -4.64 0.70
CA GLU A 245 -27.31 -4.04 1.97
C GLU A 245 -28.08 -2.72 1.76
N ALA A 246 -27.58 -1.83 0.92
CA ALA A 246 -28.23 -0.58 0.58
C ALA A 246 -29.61 -0.79 -0.08
N ALA A 247 -29.71 -1.79 -0.98
CA ALA A 247 -30.97 -2.09 -1.67
C ALA A 247 -32.10 -2.49 -0.71
N SER A 248 -31.77 -3.04 0.45
CA SER A 248 -32.78 -3.37 1.49
C SER A 248 -33.49 -2.15 2.08
N GLN A 249 -32.90 -0.97 1.94
CA GLN A 249 -33.40 0.30 2.50
C GLN A 249 -33.87 1.29 1.43
N LEU A 250 -33.65 0.98 0.16
CA LEU A 250 -33.95 1.87 -0.97
C LEU A 250 -35.17 1.34 -1.76
N GLU A 251 -35.99 2.26 -2.27
CA GLU A 251 -37.28 1.95 -2.88
C GLU A 251 -37.21 1.54 -4.36
N SER A 252 -36.09 1.80 -5.04
CA SER A 252 -35.97 1.52 -6.48
C SER A 252 -34.55 1.24 -6.93
N GLU A 253 -34.44 0.62 -8.11
CA GLU A 253 -33.16 0.38 -8.79
C GLU A 253 -32.46 1.70 -9.12
N HIS A 254 -33.19 2.70 -9.54
CA HIS A 254 -32.62 4.04 -9.79
C HIS A 254 -32.08 4.71 -8.54
N ALA A 255 -32.75 4.51 -7.39
CA ALA A 255 -32.25 5.00 -6.10
C ALA A 255 -30.94 4.32 -5.71
N LEU A 256 -30.78 3.05 -6.00
CA LEU A 256 -29.52 2.29 -5.73
C LEU A 256 -28.37 2.81 -6.61
N VAL A 257 -28.62 3.09 -7.89
CA VAL A 257 -27.60 3.67 -8.78
C VAL A 257 -27.18 5.06 -8.31
N ARG A 258 -28.11 5.90 -7.88
CA ARG A 258 -27.79 7.21 -7.30
C ARG A 258 -27.01 7.07 -5.99
N TRP A 259 -27.35 6.11 -5.16
CA TRP A 259 -26.63 5.82 -3.93
C TRP A 259 -25.15 5.46 -4.21
N LEU A 260 -24.90 4.58 -5.18
CA LEU A 260 -23.55 4.22 -5.58
C LEU A 260 -22.77 5.43 -6.14
N ALA A 261 -23.39 6.21 -7.03
CA ALA A 261 -22.78 7.42 -7.58
C ALA A 261 -22.42 8.44 -6.49
N GLN A 262 -23.27 8.61 -5.48
CA GLN A 262 -23.00 9.50 -4.37
C GLN A 262 -21.83 9.01 -3.51
N HIS A 263 -21.76 7.73 -3.20
CA HIS A 263 -20.64 7.16 -2.42
C HIS A 263 -19.30 7.20 -3.17
N ILE A 264 -19.32 7.12 -4.50
CA ILE A 264 -18.14 7.33 -5.34
C ILE A 264 -17.69 8.80 -5.30
N ALA A 265 -18.63 9.73 -5.35
CA ALA A 265 -18.35 11.16 -5.32
C ALA A 265 -17.86 11.63 -3.93
N GLU A 266 -18.41 11.06 -2.87
CA GLU A 266 -18.12 11.39 -1.47
C GLU A 266 -17.85 10.12 -0.66
N PRO A 267 -16.68 9.46 -0.86
CA PRO A 267 -16.35 8.25 -0.15
C PRO A 267 -16.02 8.53 1.31
N ASP A 268 -16.49 7.68 2.23
CA ASP A 268 -16.14 7.73 3.64
C ASP A 268 -15.08 6.69 4.00
N SER A 269 -13.83 7.12 4.00
CA SER A 269 -12.68 6.26 4.36
C SER A 269 -12.66 5.83 5.83
N ASN A 270 -13.47 6.45 6.69
CA ASN A 270 -13.56 6.10 8.11
C ASN A 270 -14.64 5.05 8.38
N ALA A 271 -15.58 4.85 7.47
CA ALA A 271 -16.59 3.82 7.60
C ALA A 271 -15.96 2.42 7.45
N ALA A 272 -15.96 1.62 8.51
CA ALA A 272 -15.35 0.30 8.53
C ALA A 272 -15.91 -0.64 7.43
N SER A 273 -17.21 -0.51 7.11
CA SER A 273 -17.87 -1.27 6.04
C SER A 273 -17.33 -0.95 4.64
N GLN A 274 -16.81 0.27 4.43
CA GLN A 274 -16.29 0.73 3.15
C GLN A 274 -14.78 0.52 3.00
N GLN A 275 -14.08 0.16 4.08
CA GLN A 275 -12.65 -0.08 4.03
C GLN A 275 -12.33 -1.30 3.15
N MET A 276 -11.32 -1.15 2.33
CA MET A 276 -10.89 -2.19 1.40
C MET A 276 -10.49 -3.46 2.14
N ARG A 277 -10.89 -4.61 1.63
CA ARG A 277 -10.53 -5.92 2.18
C ARG A 277 -9.12 -6.31 1.72
N LEU A 278 -8.27 -6.70 2.68
CA LEU A 278 -6.86 -6.99 2.44
C LEU A 278 -6.54 -8.48 2.21
N GLU A 279 -7.51 -9.36 2.41
CA GLU A 279 -7.27 -10.82 2.41
C GLU A 279 -6.78 -11.39 1.08
N SER A 280 -7.05 -10.71 -0.04
CA SER A 280 -6.64 -11.14 -1.38
C SER A 280 -5.19 -10.80 -1.74
N ASP A 281 -4.46 -10.07 -0.88
CA ASP A 281 -3.14 -9.52 -1.20
C ASP A 281 -1.96 -10.41 -0.75
N LYS A 282 -2.19 -11.71 -0.52
CA LYS A 282 -1.20 -12.65 0.02
C LYS A 282 0.09 -12.76 -0.81
N HIS A 283 0.03 -12.46 -2.10
CA HIS A 283 1.15 -12.56 -3.03
C HIS A 283 1.70 -11.20 -3.47
N LEU A 284 1.32 -10.12 -2.79
CA LEU A 284 1.68 -8.77 -3.13
C LEU A 284 2.52 -8.12 -2.03
N VAL A 285 3.59 -7.45 -2.45
CA VAL A 285 4.29 -6.50 -1.57
C VAL A 285 3.37 -5.30 -1.33
N GLN A 286 3.24 -4.90 -0.07
CA GLN A 286 2.36 -3.81 0.32
C GLN A 286 3.13 -2.49 0.36
N ILE A 287 2.52 -1.44 -0.18
CA ILE A 287 2.99 -0.06 -0.06
C ILE A 287 1.92 0.72 0.69
N VAL A 288 2.28 1.30 1.83
CA VAL A 288 1.34 1.95 2.76
C VAL A 288 1.90 3.30 3.18
N THR A 289 1.06 4.30 3.36
CA THR A 289 1.52 5.55 3.96
C THR A 289 1.73 5.41 5.47
N ILE A 290 2.73 6.12 6.00
CA ILE A 290 3.05 6.07 7.43
C ILE A 290 1.84 6.45 8.29
N HIS A 291 1.10 7.48 7.91
CA HIS A 291 -0.11 7.90 8.63
C HIS A 291 -1.16 6.79 8.72
N LYS A 292 -1.36 6.06 7.62
CA LYS A 292 -2.38 5.02 7.51
C LYS A 292 -1.93 3.70 8.14
N SER A 293 -0.63 3.55 8.40
CA SER A 293 -0.06 2.39 9.09
C SER A 293 -0.24 2.43 10.62
N LYS A 294 -0.70 3.54 11.17
CA LYS A 294 -0.85 3.71 12.62
C LYS A 294 -1.75 2.63 13.23
N GLY A 295 -1.25 1.96 14.27
CA GLY A 295 -1.95 0.88 14.95
C GLY A 295 -1.77 -0.51 14.32
N LEU A 296 -1.05 -0.61 13.20
CA LEU A 296 -0.77 -1.87 12.52
C LEU A 296 0.66 -2.32 12.74
N GLU A 297 0.90 -3.61 12.52
CA GLU A 297 2.22 -4.23 12.60
C GLU A 297 2.49 -4.99 11.30
N TYR A 298 3.74 -4.91 10.83
CA TYR A 298 4.19 -5.60 9.62
C TYR A 298 5.46 -6.40 9.91
N PRO A 299 5.62 -7.59 9.37
CA PRO A 299 6.81 -8.41 9.61
C PRO A 299 8.11 -7.73 9.22
N LEU A 300 8.25 -7.33 7.96
CA LEU A 300 9.43 -6.69 7.39
C LEU A 300 9.05 -5.34 6.80
N VAL A 301 9.74 -4.29 7.20
CA VAL A 301 9.43 -2.91 6.78
C VAL A 301 10.63 -2.29 6.08
N TRP A 302 10.39 -1.61 4.97
CA TRP A 302 11.31 -0.72 4.30
C TRP A 302 10.86 0.74 4.40
N LEU A 303 11.77 1.62 4.73
CA LEU A 303 11.60 3.06 4.77
C LEU A 303 12.61 3.73 3.82
N PRO A 304 12.38 3.67 2.49
CA PRO A 304 13.39 4.08 1.52
C PRO A 304 13.66 5.58 1.54
N PHE A 305 12.67 6.40 1.92
CA PHE A 305 12.74 7.85 1.82
C PHE A 305 12.70 8.57 3.17
N ILE A 306 13.05 7.87 4.24
CA ILE A 306 12.91 8.39 5.61
C ILE A 306 13.77 9.62 5.91
N ALA A 307 14.87 9.80 5.17
CA ALA A 307 15.74 10.96 5.29
C ALA A 307 15.23 12.18 4.52
N ARG A 308 14.23 12.01 3.67
CA ARG A 308 13.63 13.11 2.92
C ARG A 308 12.81 14.00 3.85
N PHE A 309 12.94 15.30 3.68
CA PHE A 309 12.12 16.28 4.37
C PHE A 309 11.84 17.47 3.45
N ARG A 310 10.81 18.23 3.78
CA ARG A 310 10.51 19.50 3.12
C ARG A 310 10.54 20.60 4.17
N LYS A 311 11.49 21.53 4.01
CA LYS A 311 11.57 22.68 4.87
C LYS A 311 10.31 23.53 4.73
N GLN A 312 9.81 24.07 5.84
CA GLN A 312 8.64 24.92 5.82
C GLN A 312 8.97 26.26 5.19
N ASP A 313 8.18 26.66 4.22
CA ASP A 313 8.32 27.90 3.44
C ASP A 313 7.21 28.93 3.74
N GLN A 314 6.24 28.55 4.57
CA GLN A 314 5.16 29.42 5.01
C GLN A 314 5.15 29.54 6.52
N ALA A 315 4.95 30.76 7.04
CA ALA A 315 4.84 31.04 8.46
C ALA A 315 3.44 30.65 8.99
N PHE A 316 3.11 29.36 8.87
CA PHE A 316 1.90 28.76 9.42
C PHE A 316 2.28 27.82 10.57
N TYR A 317 1.80 28.13 11.77
CA TYR A 317 2.10 27.36 12.98
C TYR A 317 0.93 27.45 13.97
N HIS A 318 0.97 26.63 15.02
CA HIS A 318 0.03 26.71 16.12
C HIS A 318 0.66 27.40 17.33
N ASP A 319 -0.02 28.40 17.86
CA ASP A 319 0.42 29.06 19.09
C ASP A 319 0.44 28.05 20.24
N ARG A 320 1.52 28.06 21.01
CA ARG A 320 1.75 27.03 22.04
C ARG A 320 0.87 27.17 23.27
N GLU A 321 0.34 28.35 23.54
CA GLU A 321 -0.50 28.62 24.70
C GLU A 321 -1.99 28.44 24.38
N THR A 322 -2.41 28.95 23.22
CA THR A 322 -3.81 28.97 22.81
C THR A 322 -4.19 27.81 21.88
N PHE A 323 -3.20 27.11 21.31
CA PHE A 323 -3.37 26.11 20.25
C PHE A 323 -4.09 26.62 18.99
N ALA A 324 -4.20 27.95 18.86
CA ALA A 324 -4.80 28.56 17.69
C ALA A 324 -3.85 28.48 16.49
N ALA A 325 -4.41 28.20 15.31
CA ALA A 325 -3.67 28.24 14.05
C ALA A 325 -3.35 29.69 13.70
N VAL A 326 -2.09 30.00 13.45
CA VAL A 326 -1.57 31.32 13.11
C VAL A 326 -0.93 31.28 11.72
N LEU A 327 -1.39 32.16 10.84
CA LEU A 327 -0.74 32.40 9.55
C LEU A 327 -0.18 33.82 9.56
N ASP A 328 1.15 33.93 9.63
CA ASP A 328 1.82 35.21 9.53
C ASP A 328 2.04 35.58 8.07
N LEU A 329 1.25 36.53 7.58
CA LEU A 329 1.34 37.03 6.21
C LEU A 329 2.61 37.86 5.95
N GLY A 330 3.22 38.40 7.00
CA GLY A 330 4.49 39.10 6.93
C GLY A 330 5.69 38.15 6.78
N GLN A 331 5.49 36.88 7.11
CA GLN A 331 6.51 35.82 7.06
C GLN A 331 7.82 36.22 7.74
N ASP A 332 7.72 36.75 8.96
CA ASP A 332 8.91 37.10 9.72
C ASP A 332 9.74 35.84 10.07
N GLU A 333 11.01 36.05 10.37
CA GLU A 333 11.96 34.95 10.61
C GLU A 333 11.54 34.14 11.86
N ALA A 334 11.04 34.77 12.90
CA ALA A 334 10.60 34.10 14.11
C ALA A 334 9.38 33.18 13.86
N SER A 335 8.41 33.65 13.07
CA SER A 335 7.24 32.84 12.67
C SER A 335 7.61 31.67 11.77
N LEU A 336 8.58 31.85 10.85
CA LEU A 336 9.12 30.76 10.03
C LEU A 336 9.87 29.73 10.86
N GLU A 337 10.64 30.15 11.86
CA GLU A 337 11.33 29.25 12.79
C GLU A 337 10.33 28.42 13.62
N LEU A 338 9.22 29.02 14.08
CA LEU A 338 8.16 28.30 14.79
C LEU A 338 7.50 27.26 13.89
N ALA A 339 7.17 27.63 12.66
CA ALA A 339 6.59 26.70 11.68
C ALA A 339 7.55 25.53 11.35
N GLU A 340 8.85 25.81 11.21
CA GLU A 340 9.88 24.79 10.96
C GLU A 340 10.07 23.86 12.16
N ALA A 341 10.06 24.39 13.38
CA ALA A 341 10.11 23.57 14.60
C ALA A 341 8.90 22.62 14.72
N GLU A 342 7.72 23.10 14.37
CA GLU A 342 6.50 22.29 14.36
C GLU A 342 6.57 21.20 13.29
N ARG A 343 7.03 21.53 12.09
CA ARG A 343 7.29 20.56 11.02
C ARG A 343 8.23 19.44 11.48
N LEU A 344 9.37 19.80 12.08
CA LEU A 344 10.36 18.85 12.55
C LEU A 344 9.79 17.95 13.68
N ALA A 345 9.04 18.52 14.61
CA ALA A 345 8.39 17.76 15.68
C ALA A 345 7.39 16.74 15.12
N GLU A 346 6.62 17.10 14.11
CA GLU A 346 5.70 16.17 13.42
C GLU A 346 6.46 15.07 12.69
N ASP A 347 7.55 15.41 11.99
CA ASP A 347 8.40 14.43 11.31
C ASP A 347 9.04 13.44 12.31
N LEU A 348 9.43 13.88 13.51
CA LEU A 348 9.93 13.01 14.57
C LEU A 348 8.85 12.03 15.07
N ARG A 349 7.61 12.49 15.22
CA ARG A 349 6.48 11.63 15.55
C ARG A 349 6.21 10.59 14.46
N LEU A 350 6.24 11.02 13.19
CA LEU A 350 6.08 10.12 12.05
C LEU A 350 7.20 9.08 11.97
N LEU A 351 8.45 9.48 12.22
CA LEU A 351 9.58 8.57 12.29
C LEU A 351 9.35 7.49 13.36
N TYR A 352 8.92 7.89 14.55
CA TYR A 352 8.59 6.94 15.62
C TYR A 352 7.47 5.98 15.22
N VAL A 353 6.38 6.49 14.64
CA VAL A 353 5.29 5.65 14.13
C VAL A 353 5.80 4.67 13.09
N ALA A 354 6.59 5.11 12.13
CA ALA A 354 7.11 4.26 11.06
C ALA A 354 7.98 3.12 11.61
N LEU A 355 8.93 3.42 12.49
CA LEU A 355 9.84 2.45 13.07
C LEU A 355 9.14 1.43 13.97
N THR A 356 8.10 1.84 14.66
CA THR A 356 7.33 0.96 15.54
C THR A 356 6.36 0.03 14.80
N ARG A 357 6.25 0.14 13.47
CA ARG A 357 5.43 -0.77 12.64
C ARG A 357 6.10 -2.12 12.39
N ALA A 358 7.44 -2.17 12.42
CA ALA A 358 8.19 -3.39 12.12
C ALA A 358 8.23 -4.36 13.30
N VAL A 359 7.99 -5.65 13.02
CA VAL A 359 8.04 -6.71 14.04
C VAL A 359 9.40 -7.40 14.06
N TRP A 360 9.89 -7.87 12.92
CA TRP A 360 11.17 -8.60 12.82
C TRP A 360 12.31 -7.71 12.36
N HIS A 361 12.08 -6.87 11.36
CA HIS A 361 13.15 -6.09 10.72
C HIS A 361 12.64 -4.81 10.09
N CYS A 362 13.49 -3.78 10.13
CA CYS A 362 13.29 -2.52 9.45
C CYS A 362 14.56 -2.09 8.73
N SER A 363 14.44 -1.74 7.44
CA SER A 363 15.51 -1.14 6.65
C SER A 363 15.24 0.35 6.40
N LEU A 364 16.25 1.17 6.59
CA LEU A 364 16.20 2.64 6.42
C LEU A 364 17.13 3.07 5.29
N GLY A 365 16.67 3.95 4.41
CA GLY A 365 17.51 4.60 3.41
C GLY A 365 17.96 5.99 3.88
N VAL A 366 19.25 6.23 3.94
CA VAL A 366 19.84 7.53 4.32
C VAL A 366 20.89 7.97 3.32
N ALA A 367 21.09 9.28 3.22
CA ALA A 367 22.09 9.90 2.37
C ALA A 367 22.46 11.28 2.89
N PRO A 368 23.65 11.81 2.55
CA PRO A 368 24.03 13.19 2.82
C PRO A 368 23.30 14.15 1.85
N LEU A 369 22.00 14.34 2.09
CA LEU A 369 21.10 15.13 1.23
C LEU A 369 21.51 16.60 1.21
N SER A 370 21.66 17.17 0.03
CA SER A 370 21.94 18.59 -0.16
C SER A 370 21.58 19.05 -1.57
N SER A 371 21.13 20.29 -1.69
CA SER A 371 21.06 20.99 -2.98
C SER A 371 22.40 21.57 -3.43
N ARG A 372 23.38 21.62 -2.54
CA ARG A 372 24.75 22.09 -2.81
C ARG A 372 25.63 20.92 -3.27
N LYS A 373 26.62 21.21 -4.08
CA LYS A 373 27.52 20.21 -4.67
C LYS A 373 28.62 19.71 -3.70
N SER A 374 28.88 20.42 -2.62
CA SER A 374 29.91 20.07 -1.66
C SER A 374 29.64 20.70 -0.29
N GLY A 375 30.39 20.29 0.72
CA GLY A 375 30.30 20.78 2.08
C GLY A 375 29.33 20.00 2.96
N ASN A 376 28.76 20.68 3.95
CA ASN A 376 27.79 20.06 4.86
C ASN A 376 26.50 19.72 4.15
N SER A 377 25.96 18.55 4.46
CA SER A 377 24.63 18.13 4.02
C SER A 377 23.53 18.80 4.85
N ASP A 378 22.30 18.69 4.37
CA ASP A 378 21.10 19.14 5.09
C ASP A 378 20.42 17.99 5.85
N PHE A 379 21.07 16.82 5.96
CA PHE A 379 20.54 15.66 6.64
C PHE A 379 20.13 15.93 8.10
N HIS A 380 20.87 16.81 8.81
CA HIS A 380 20.56 17.24 10.18
C HIS A 380 19.20 17.92 10.34
N LEU A 381 18.60 18.40 9.25
CA LEU A 381 17.25 19.00 9.23
C LEU A 381 16.15 17.97 9.11
N SER A 382 16.47 16.73 8.77
CA SER A 382 15.52 15.62 8.82
C SER A 382 15.29 15.13 10.25
N ALA A 383 14.17 14.43 10.49
CA ALA A 383 13.89 13.85 11.79
C ALA A 383 15.01 12.88 12.26
N LEU A 384 15.43 11.98 11.37
CA LEU A 384 16.50 11.04 11.67
C LEU A 384 17.84 11.75 11.90
N GLY A 385 18.15 12.76 11.08
CA GLY A 385 19.35 13.56 11.22
C GLY A 385 19.36 14.40 12.50
N ARG A 386 18.20 14.88 12.95
CA ARG A 386 18.08 15.56 14.25
C ARG A 386 18.51 14.67 15.40
N LEU A 387 18.13 13.40 15.38
CA LEU A 387 18.52 12.45 16.41
C LEU A 387 19.99 12.02 16.30
N LEU A 388 20.46 11.68 15.12
CA LEU A 388 21.82 11.17 14.89
C LEU A 388 22.91 12.23 15.01
N GLN A 389 22.64 13.46 14.57
CA GLN A 389 23.61 14.57 14.55
C GLN A 389 23.33 15.65 15.59
N ALA A 390 22.36 15.44 16.48
CA ALA A 390 21.94 16.43 17.49
C ALA A 390 21.60 17.81 16.91
N GLY A 391 21.12 17.84 15.67
CA GLY A 391 20.81 19.07 14.93
C GLY A 391 22.03 19.81 14.37
N GLU A 392 23.24 19.25 14.45
CA GLU A 392 24.46 19.86 13.89
C GLU A 392 24.65 19.49 12.43
N ALA A 393 24.97 20.49 11.60
CA ALA A 393 25.32 20.26 10.21
C ALA A 393 26.66 19.52 10.11
N MET A 394 26.71 18.49 9.27
CA MET A 394 27.91 17.68 9.03
C MET A 394 28.05 17.40 7.53
N ASP A 395 29.27 17.16 7.07
CA ASP A 395 29.53 16.63 5.74
C ASP A 395 29.28 15.10 5.68
N ALA A 396 29.49 14.50 4.53
CA ALA A 396 29.30 13.08 4.32
C ALA A 396 30.19 12.23 5.24
N ALA A 397 31.43 12.64 5.47
CA ALA A 397 32.35 11.94 6.37
C ALA A 397 31.86 12.00 7.82
N GLY A 398 31.35 13.14 8.27
CA GLY A 398 30.76 13.30 9.59
C GLY A 398 29.52 12.44 9.78
N LEU A 399 28.63 12.38 8.80
CA LEU A 399 27.45 11.49 8.78
C LEU A 399 27.89 10.03 8.87
N ALA A 400 28.82 9.61 8.03
CA ALA A 400 29.32 8.24 8.02
C ALA A 400 29.91 7.85 9.39
N ALA A 401 30.69 8.74 10.02
CA ALA A 401 31.25 8.51 11.36
C ALA A 401 30.16 8.38 12.45
N ARG A 402 29.13 9.22 12.42
CA ARG A 402 27.99 9.13 13.34
C ARG A 402 27.21 7.83 13.15
N LEU A 403 26.98 7.41 11.92
CA LEU A 403 26.31 6.13 11.64
C LEU A 403 27.17 4.94 12.07
N ALA A 404 28.47 4.96 11.82
CA ALA A 404 29.38 3.90 12.26
C ALA A 404 29.39 3.75 13.79
N ASP A 405 29.32 4.85 14.52
CA ASP A 405 29.24 4.86 15.99
C ASP A 405 27.89 4.37 16.50
N PHE A 406 26.80 4.77 15.87
CA PHE A 406 25.43 4.38 16.24
C PHE A 406 25.11 2.92 15.89
N CYS A 407 25.57 2.43 14.74
CA CYS A 407 25.20 1.12 14.20
C CYS A 407 26.08 0.02 14.80
N HIS A 408 25.59 -0.61 15.84
CA HIS A 408 26.19 -1.80 16.47
C HIS A 408 25.11 -2.71 17.09
N GLY A 409 25.44 -3.96 17.38
CA GLY A 409 24.49 -4.92 17.95
C GLY A 409 23.34 -5.24 16.98
N ASP A 410 22.11 -4.93 17.37
CA ASP A 410 20.90 -5.15 16.56
C ASP A 410 20.73 -4.18 15.40
N ILE A 411 21.61 -3.21 15.25
CA ILE A 411 21.58 -2.20 14.17
C ILE A 411 22.85 -2.32 13.35
N ALA A 412 22.74 -2.50 12.05
CA ALA A 412 23.88 -2.57 11.14
C ALA A 412 23.87 -1.41 10.14
N LEU A 413 25.06 -0.91 9.83
CA LEU A 413 25.30 0.02 8.74
C LEU A 413 25.63 -0.78 7.50
N GLN A 414 24.91 -0.48 6.41
CA GLN A 414 25.12 -1.06 5.10
C GLN A 414 25.50 0.04 4.11
N ILE A 415 26.55 -0.20 3.34
CA ILE A 415 26.94 0.68 2.24
C ILE A 415 26.75 -0.11 0.95
N PRO A 416 25.72 0.23 0.15
CA PRO A 416 25.43 -0.52 -1.07
C PRO A 416 26.51 -0.26 -2.12
N GLY A 417 26.86 -1.30 -2.88
CA GLY A 417 27.62 -1.18 -4.08
C GLY A 417 26.75 -0.88 -5.30
N GLU A 418 27.24 -1.25 -6.48
CA GLU A 418 26.45 -1.20 -7.70
C GLU A 418 25.22 -2.12 -7.58
N LEU A 419 24.05 -1.63 -7.96
CA LEU A 419 22.80 -2.38 -7.85
C LEU A 419 22.66 -3.34 -9.03
N ASP A 420 22.37 -4.61 -8.72
CA ASP A 420 21.97 -5.60 -9.70
C ASP A 420 20.46 -5.52 -9.94
N LEU A 421 20.06 -5.01 -11.09
CA LEU A 421 18.66 -4.84 -11.48
C LEU A 421 18.09 -6.04 -12.25
N THR A 422 18.64 -7.23 -12.07
CA THR A 422 18.09 -8.46 -12.64
C THR A 422 16.67 -8.70 -12.12
N PRO A 423 15.69 -8.94 -13.01
CA PRO A 423 14.30 -9.18 -12.59
C PRO A 423 14.16 -10.41 -11.69
N TRP A 424 13.16 -10.32 -10.81
CA TRP A 424 12.75 -11.44 -9.97
C TRP A 424 12.13 -12.56 -10.80
N GLN A 425 12.51 -13.78 -10.49
CA GLN A 425 11.91 -14.98 -11.07
C GLN A 425 10.79 -15.47 -10.16
N ALA A 426 9.56 -15.16 -10.55
CA ALA A 426 8.40 -15.65 -9.83
C ALA A 426 8.37 -17.19 -9.85
N PRO A 427 7.86 -17.85 -8.76
CA PRO A 427 7.66 -19.28 -8.78
C PRO A 427 6.72 -19.64 -9.92
N ALA A 428 7.00 -20.75 -10.61
CA ALA A 428 6.08 -21.29 -11.61
C ALA A 428 4.71 -21.46 -10.95
N ALA A 429 3.67 -20.85 -11.54
CA ALA A 429 2.31 -21.02 -11.07
C ALA A 429 1.99 -22.51 -11.13
N THR A 430 1.94 -23.16 -9.98
CA THR A 430 1.35 -24.48 -9.85
C THR A 430 -0.15 -24.25 -10.02
N ILE A 431 -0.64 -24.37 -11.26
CA ILE A 431 -2.06 -24.44 -11.51
C ILE A 431 -2.50 -25.70 -10.75
N PRO A 432 -3.27 -25.59 -9.67
CA PRO A 432 -3.83 -26.79 -9.06
C PRO A 432 -4.63 -27.45 -10.18
N ARG A 433 -4.26 -28.63 -10.59
CA ARG A 433 -5.15 -29.46 -11.40
C ARG A 433 -6.40 -29.65 -10.54
N LEU A 434 -7.42 -28.90 -10.84
CA LEU A 434 -8.77 -29.16 -10.34
C LEU A 434 -9.14 -30.52 -10.90
N SER A 435 -8.82 -31.60 -10.17
CA SER A 435 -9.45 -32.87 -10.41
C SER A 435 -10.91 -32.69 -10.00
N ALA A 436 -11.81 -32.79 -10.97
CA ALA A 436 -13.24 -32.86 -10.66
C ALA A 436 -13.41 -33.98 -9.63
N ARG A 437 -13.94 -33.64 -8.48
CA ARG A 437 -14.36 -34.68 -7.50
C ARG A 437 -15.41 -35.52 -8.21
N GLU A 438 -15.11 -36.79 -8.50
CA GLU A 438 -16.11 -37.70 -8.92
C GLU A 438 -17.21 -37.77 -7.83
N LEU A 439 -18.44 -37.49 -8.22
CA LEU A 439 -19.59 -37.66 -7.36
C LEU A 439 -19.67 -39.14 -6.96
N GLN A 440 -19.32 -39.47 -5.72
CA GLN A 440 -19.35 -40.82 -5.17
C GLN A 440 -20.76 -41.35 -4.95
N ARG A 441 -21.79 -40.55 -5.17
CA ARG A 441 -23.20 -40.92 -5.15
C ARG A 441 -23.93 -40.25 -6.29
N ARG A 442 -24.62 -41.04 -7.10
CA ARG A 442 -25.69 -40.55 -7.99
C ARG A 442 -26.75 -39.90 -7.11
N ILE A 443 -27.06 -38.64 -7.40
CA ILE A 443 -28.23 -37.96 -6.86
C ILE A 443 -29.40 -38.73 -7.44
N ALA A 444 -30.17 -39.44 -6.59
CA ALA A 444 -31.40 -40.11 -7.03
C ALA A 444 -32.40 -39.02 -7.42
N ASP A 445 -33.00 -39.17 -8.59
CA ASP A 445 -34.04 -38.27 -9.13
C ASP A 445 -35.38 -38.34 -8.41
N ASP A 446 -35.42 -38.84 -7.17
CA ASP A 446 -36.66 -39.18 -6.41
C ASP A 446 -37.42 -37.97 -5.86
N TRP A 447 -36.96 -36.73 -6.13
CA TRP A 447 -37.65 -35.52 -5.68
C TRP A 447 -38.79 -35.07 -6.64
N ARG A 448 -39.08 -35.84 -7.69
CA ARG A 448 -40.13 -35.52 -8.68
C ARG A 448 -41.46 -36.24 -8.41
N VAL A 449 -41.66 -36.84 -7.25
CA VAL A 449 -42.96 -37.46 -6.94
C VAL A 449 -43.53 -36.81 -5.69
N THR A 450 -44.35 -35.86 -5.86
CA THR A 450 -45.69 -35.52 -5.36
C THR A 450 -45.99 -34.04 -5.61
#